data_e15eac255ab7b5443b72bbb87a23db64
#
_entry.id   e15eac255ab7b5443b72bbb87a23db64
#
_cell.length_a   1.000
_cell.length_b   1.000
_cell.length_c   1.000
_cell.angle_alpha   90.00
_cell.angle_beta   90.00
_cell.angle_gamma   90.00
#
_symmetry.space_group_name_H-M   'P 1'
#
loop_
_entity.id
_entity.type
_entity.pdbx_description
1 polymer ?
#
loop_
_entity_poly.entity_id
_entity_poly.type
_entity_poly.pdbx_seq_one_letter_code
_entity_poly.pdbx_strand_id
1 'polypeptide(L)'
;MNLLELVKARYSCRSYQSTSVEQDKLDYIMECVRFAPSAVNKQPWMFRIISSEADRKKICQCYNREWFATAPVVVIASILHDEEWVRSDGKHHGDIDIAIAVEHLCLAATEQGLGTCWVCNFDAELCKKSFGLGENEEAAVLIPIGYPADDPKEKKRKDIEEICK
;
A
#
# COMPACT_ATOMS: atom_id res chain seq x y z
N MET A 1 8.69 1.06 -19.91
CA MET A 1 9.12 -0.09 -19.06
C MET A 1 8.13 -1.22 -19.29
N ASN A 2 8.57 -2.43 -19.60
CA ASN A 2 7.65 -3.57 -19.64
C ASN A 2 7.39 -4.09 -18.22
N LEU A 3 6.39 -4.99 -18.06
CA LEU A 3 6.00 -5.47 -16.73
C LEU A 3 7.15 -6.11 -15.94
N LEU A 4 8.01 -6.91 -16.60
CA LEU A 4 9.16 -7.55 -15.93
C LEU A 4 10.18 -6.51 -15.43
N GLU A 5 10.43 -5.48 -16.21
CA GLU A 5 11.29 -4.36 -15.80
C GLU A 5 10.68 -3.60 -14.62
N LEU A 6 9.37 -3.37 -14.65
CA LEU A 6 8.64 -2.67 -13.60
C LEU A 6 8.69 -3.42 -12.26
N VAL A 7 8.38 -4.73 -12.25
CA VAL A 7 8.44 -5.55 -11.02
C VAL A 7 9.87 -5.70 -10.51
N LYS A 8 10.87 -5.64 -11.39
CA LYS A 8 12.28 -5.58 -11.01
C LYS A 8 12.67 -4.23 -10.43
N ALA A 9 12.13 -3.13 -10.93
CA ALA A 9 12.40 -1.77 -10.45
C ALA A 9 11.77 -1.51 -9.08
N ARG A 10 10.51 -1.92 -8.85
CA ARG A 10 9.83 -1.72 -7.57
C ARG A 10 10.63 -2.26 -6.39
N TYR A 11 10.84 -1.45 -5.37
CA TYR A 11 11.51 -1.86 -4.13
C TYR A 11 10.85 -1.20 -2.90
N SER A 12 11.20 -1.67 -1.71
CA SER A 12 10.72 -1.09 -0.44
C SER A 12 11.57 0.13 -0.10
N CYS A 13 11.14 1.31 -0.58
CA CYS A 13 11.77 2.59 -0.31
C CYS A 13 11.60 2.99 1.16
N ARG A 14 12.68 3.43 1.80
CA ARG A 14 12.69 3.83 3.22
C ARG A 14 13.41 5.16 3.44
N SER A 15 13.41 6.02 2.45
CA SER A 15 13.80 7.42 2.55
C SER A 15 13.15 8.19 1.41
N TYR A 16 12.53 9.32 1.71
CA TYR A 16 11.78 10.09 0.72
C TYR A 16 12.28 11.53 0.70
N GLN A 17 12.28 12.13 -0.51
CA GLN A 17 12.52 13.55 -0.68
C GLN A 17 11.32 14.35 -0.14
N SER A 18 11.55 15.59 0.25
CA SER A 18 10.49 16.52 0.70
C SER A 18 9.60 17.05 -0.44
N THR A 19 9.90 16.67 -1.68
CA THR A 19 9.13 17.05 -2.87
C THR A 19 7.71 16.51 -2.77
N SER A 20 6.73 17.36 -2.97
CA SER A 20 5.31 16.95 -3.02
C SER A 20 5.06 16.01 -4.19
N VAL A 21 4.16 15.05 -3.99
CA VAL A 21 3.67 14.19 -5.07
C VAL A 21 2.53 14.92 -5.78
N GLU A 22 2.58 14.96 -7.10
CA GLU A 22 1.59 15.61 -7.96
C GLU A 22 0.26 14.85 -7.90
N GLN A 23 -0.84 15.57 -7.95
CA GLN A 23 -2.18 14.99 -7.84
C GLN A 23 -2.50 14.04 -9.00
N ASP A 24 -2.08 14.37 -10.21
CA ASP A 24 -2.29 13.53 -11.40
C ASP A 24 -1.60 12.16 -11.27
N LYS A 25 -0.45 12.08 -10.62
CA LYS A 25 0.20 10.81 -10.29
C LYS A 25 -0.58 9.99 -9.27
N LEU A 26 -1.12 10.65 -8.23
CA LEU A 26 -1.96 9.98 -7.25
C LEU A 26 -3.24 9.47 -7.89
N ASP A 27 -3.87 10.26 -8.76
CA ASP A 27 -5.07 9.88 -9.50
C ASP A 27 -4.80 8.68 -10.42
N TYR A 28 -3.67 8.69 -11.14
CA TYR A 28 -3.24 7.56 -11.96
C TYR A 28 -3.05 6.28 -11.12
N ILE A 29 -2.37 6.39 -9.98
CA ILE A 29 -2.14 5.26 -9.07
C ILE A 29 -3.48 4.68 -8.59
N MET A 30 -4.40 5.54 -8.17
CA MET A 30 -5.71 5.10 -7.68
C MET A 30 -6.58 4.50 -8.79
N GLU A 31 -6.44 4.98 -10.03
CA GLU A 31 -7.10 4.35 -11.17
C GLU A 31 -6.57 2.93 -11.43
N CYS A 32 -5.26 2.71 -11.30
CA CYS A 32 -4.66 1.36 -11.39
C CYS A 32 -5.18 0.45 -10.25
N VAL A 33 -5.32 0.97 -9.04
CA VAL A 33 -5.91 0.26 -7.90
C VAL A 33 -7.35 -0.15 -8.19
N ARG A 34 -8.15 0.74 -8.77
CA ARG A 34 -9.56 0.50 -9.12
C ARG A 34 -9.74 -0.69 -10.07
N PHE A 35 -8.75 -0.97 -10.92
CA PHE A 35 -8.77 -2.12 -11.83
C PHE A 35 -8.20 -3.42 -11.23
N ALA A 36 -7.85 -3.43 -9.96
CA ALA A 36 -7.41 -4.66 -9.30
C ALA A 36 -8.55 -5.68 -9.24
N PRO A 37 -8.30 -6.96 -9.55
CA PRO A 37 -9.29 -8.00 -9.36
C PRO A 37 -9.48 -8.33 -7.87
N SER A 38 -10.67 -8.85 -7.54
CA SER A 38 -10.99 -9.36 -6.20
C SER A 38 -11.84 -10.64 -6.29
N ALA A 39 -11.93 -11.39 -5.21
CA ALA A 39 -12.74 -12.58 -5.14
C ALA A 39 -14.21 -12.25 -5.46
N VAL A 40 -14.76 -12.88 -6.49
CA VAL A 40 -16.14 -12.67 -6.98
C VAL A 40 -16.45 -11.20 -7.28
N ASN A 41 -15.40 -10.40 -7.57
CA ASN A 41 -15.48 -8.96 -7.82
C ASN A 41 -16.12 -8.16 -6.67
N LYS A 42 -15.86 -8.57 -5.44
CA LYS A 42 -16.40 -7.92 -4.23
C LYS A 42 -15.77 -6.56 -3.94
N GLN A 43 -14.49 -6.38 -4.26
CA GLN A 43 -13.74 -5.14 -4.04
C GLN A 43 -13.85 -4.63 -2.58
N PRO A 44 -13.55 -5.48 -1.58
CA PRO A 44 -13.82 -5.21 -0.16
C PRO A 44 -12.72 -4.32 0.46
N TRP A 45 -12.48 -3.16 -0.15
CA TRP A 45 -11.38 -2.28 0.26
C TRP A 45 -11.76 -0.81 0.28
N MET A 46 -11.07 -0.08 1.15
CA MET A 46 -11.10 1.37 1.19
C MET A 46 -9.68 1.92 1.25
N PHE A 47 -9.40 2.96 0.46
CA PHE A 47 -8.11 3.64 0.45
C PHE A 47 -8.28 5.09 0.90
N ARG A 48 -7.44 5.52 1.85
CA ARG A 48 -7.39 6.91 2.31
C ARG A 48 -6.02 7.50 2.04
N ILE A 49 -5.98 8.57 1.27
CA ILE A 49 -4.76 9.30 0.94
C ILE A 49 -4.51 10.36 2.01
N ILE A 50 -3.44 10.24 2.74
CA ILE A 50 -3.03 11.11 3.84
C ILE A 50 -1.88 12.00 3.34
N SER A 51 -2.16 13.28 3.07
CA SER A 51 -1.17 14.25 2.57
C SER A 51 -1.07 15.51 3.43
N SER A 52 -2.13 15.85 4.22
CA SER A 52 -2.07 17.02 5.10
C SER A 52 -1.03 16.86 6.19
N GLU A 53 -0.34 17.92 6.56
CA GLU A 53 0.67 17.89 7.64
C GLU A 53 0.08 17.37 8.96
N ALA A 54 -1.16 17.79 9.28
CA ALA A 54 -1.83 17.37 10.51
C ALA A 54 -2.10 15.86 10.53
N ASP A 55 -2.59 15.29 9.42
CA ASP A 55 -2.90 13.87 9.36
C ASP A 55 -1.63 13.01 9.20
N ARG A 56 -0.59 13.52 8.53
CA ARG A 56 0.72 12.87 8.52
C ARG A 56 1.32 12.77 9.91
N LYS A 57 1.19 13.80 10.76
CA LYS A 57 1.59 13.73 12.17
C LYS A 57 0.81 12.66 12.94
N LYS A 58 -0.49 12.48 12.69
CA LYS A 58 -1.31 11.43 13.31
C LYS A 58 -0.87 10.03 12.86
N ILE A 59 -0.70 9.81 11.54
CA ILE A 59 -0.33 8.48 11.03
C ILE A 59 1.08 8.05 11.49
N CYS A 60 1.99 9.00 11.68
CA CYS A 60 3.32 8.73 12.24
C CYS A 60 3.28 8.24 13.70
N GLN A 61 2.21 8.51 14.45
CA GLN A 61 2.03 7.93 15.79
C GLN A 61 1.67 6.45 15.73
N CYS A 62 1.01 6.01 14.65
CA CYS A 62 0.67 4.61 14.44
C CYS A 62 1.88 3.77 14.04
N TYR A 63 2.88 4.39 13.41
CA TYR A 63 4.15 3.75 13.02
C TYR A 63 5.32 4.71 13.22
N ASN A 64 5.85 4.74 14.43
CA ASN A 64 6.89 5.67 14.83
C ASN A 64 8.28 5.24 14.30
N ARG A 65 8.58 5.61 13.05
CA ARG A 65 9.89 5.43 12.40
C ARG A 65 10.28 6.72 11.68
N GLU A 66 11.50 7.18 11.89
CA GLU A 66 12.01 8.42 11.29
C GLU A 66 11.87 8.41 9.76
N TRP A 67 12.27 7.32 9.11
CA TRP A 67 12.17 7.20 7.66
C TRP A 67 10.72 7.29 7.15
N PHE A 68 9.74 6.78 7.89
CA PHE A 68 8.33 6.82 7.51
C PHE A 68 7.78 8.25 7.55
N ALA A 69 8.24 9.04 8.52
CA ALA A 69 7.85 10.45 8.66
C ALA A 69 8.37 11.33 7.51
N THR A 70 9.37 10.87 6.73
CA THR A 70 9.86 11.62 5.56
C THR A 70 8.93 11.54 4.36
N ALA A 71 8.01 10.56 4.31
CA ALA A 71 7.08 10.41 3.20
C ALA A 71 6.09 11.58 3.11
N PRO A 72 5.95 12.24 1.94
CA PRO A 72 5.00 13.33 1.74
C PRO A 72 3.55 12.86 1.71
N VAL A 73 3.32 11.60 1.37
CA VAL A 73 1.99 10.96 1.30
C VAL A 73 2.05 9.59 1.97
N VAL A 74 0.99 9.22 2.67
CA VAL A 74 0.76 7.86 3.16
C VAL A 74 -0.64 7.43 2.73
N VAL A 75 -0.78 6.22 2.20
CA VAL A 75 -2.09 5.62 1.92
C VAL A 75 -2.39 4.61 3.02
N ILE A 76 -3.56 4.73 3.63
CA ILE A 76 -4.14 3.67 4.48
C ILE A 76 -4.96 2.78 3.57
N ALA A 77 -4.59 1.52 3.44
CA ALA A 77 -5.35 0.50 2.73
C ALA A 77 -6.08 -0.36 3.76
N SER A 78 -7.42 -0.35 3.69
CA SER A 78 -8.29 -1.01 4.65
C SER A 78 -9.11 -2.12 3.99
N ILE A 79 -9.40 -3.18 4.76
CA ILE A 79 -10.35 -4.24 4.42
C ILE A 79 -11.72 -3.89 5.00
N LEU A 80 -12.79 -4.11 4.22
CA LEU A 80 -14.17 -4.02 4.64
C LEU A 80 -14.69 -5.44 4.90
N HIS A 81 -14.67 -5.90 6.15
CA HIS A 81 -14.94 -7.29 6.51
C HIS A 81 -16.38 -7.75 6.24
N ASP A 82 -17.33 -6.84 6.21
CA ASP A 82 -18.73 -7.11 5.85
C ASP A 82 -18.98 -7.24 4.33
N GLU A 83 -17.99 -6.81 3.51
CA GLU A 83 -18.06 -6.89 2.06
C GLU A 83 -17.17 -8.00 1.46
N GLU A 84 -16.23 -8.56 2.21
CA GLU A 84 -15.31 -9.56 1.71
C GLU A 84 -15.98 -10.88 1.32
N TRP A 85 -15.36 -11.62 0.43
CA TRP A 85 -15.79 -12.97 0.11
C TRP A 85 -15.23 -13.97 1.11
N VAL A 86 -16.11 -14.89 1.56
CA VAL A 86 -15.73 -15.98 2.46
C VAL A 86 -15.87 -17.30 1.70
N ARG A 87 -14.79 -18.06 1.66
CA ARG A 87 -14.75 -19.39 1.05
C ARG A 87 -15.63 -20.37 1.83
N SER A 88 -16.08 -21.43 1.20
CA SER A 88 -17.02 -22.41 1.78
C SER A 88 -16.56 -23.08 3.07
N ASP A 89 -15.24 -23.09 3.32
CA ASP A 89 -14.65 -23.60 4.57
C ASP A 89 -14.46 -22.53 5.65
N GLY A 90 -15.01 -21.33 5.44
CA GLY A 90 -14.93 -20.21 6.36
C GLY A 90 -13.71 -19.31 6.23
N LYS A 91 -12.83 -19.55 5.22
CA LYS A 91 -11.65 -18.69 5.03
C LYS A 91 -12.03 -17.34 4.43
N HIS A 92 -11.73 -16.29 5.14
CA HIS A 92 -11.84 -14.90 4.69
C HIS A 92 -10.77 -14.56 3.62
N HIS A 93 -11.13 -13.77 2.63
CA HIS A 93 -10.26 -13.43 1.50
C HIS A 93 -9.86 -11.97 1.42
N GLY A 94 -10.28 -11.14 2.36
CA GLY A 94 -9.94 -9.71 2.40
C GLY A 94 -8.44 -9.44 2.33
N ASP A 95 -7.61 -10.22 3.04
CA ASP A 95 -6.16 -10.11 2.98
C ASP A 95 -5.59 -10.38 1.58
N ILE A 96 -6.17 -11.33 0.85
CA ILE A 96 -5.74 -11.64 -0.52
C ILE A 96 -6.14 -10.50 -1.46
N ASP A 97 -7.38 -10.04 -1.37
CA ASP A 97 -7.93 -9.00 -2.23
C ASP A 97 -7.17 -7.68 -2.03
N ILE A 98 -6.97 -7.25 -0.76
CA ILE A 98 -6.24 -6.01 -0.48
C ILE A 98 -4.78 -6.10 -0.94
N ALA A 99 -4.14 -7.27 -0.82
CA ALA A 99 -2.77 -7.46 -1.26
C ALA A 99 -2.63 -7.27 -2.78
N ILE A 100 -3.58 -7.75 -3.58
CA ILE A 100 -3.61 -7.56 -5.03
C ILE A 100 -3.73 -6.06 -5.35
N ALA A 101 -4.68 -5.37 -4.73
CA ALA A 101 -4.92 -3.95 -4.97
C ALA A 101 -3.72 -3.07 -4.55
N VAL A 102 -3.08 -3.39 -3.42
CA VAL A 102 -1.89 -2.68 -2.95
C VAL A 102 -0.67 -2.94 -3.84
N GLU A 103 -0.51 -4.14 -4.42
CA GLU A 103 0.59 -4.36 -5.38
C GLU A 103 0.36 -3.58 -6.67
N HIS A 104 -0.89 -3.44 -7.18
CA HIS A 104 -1.21 -2.51 -8.27
C HIS A 104 -0.79 -1.09 -7.93
N LEU A 105 -1.08 -0.61 -6.70
CA LEU A 105 -0.63 0.69 -6.22
C LEU A 105 0.90 0.83 -6.28
N CYS A 106 1.63 -0.15 -5.76
CA CYS A 106 3.09 -0.12 -5.69
C CYS A 106 3.75 -0.13 -7.08
N LEU A 107 3.20 -0.90 -8.02
CA LEU A 107 3.69 -0.95 -9.39
C LEU A 107 3.39 0.35 -10.13
N ALA A 108 2.17 0.87 -10.02
CA ALA A 108 1.78 2.15 -10.63
C ALA A 108 2.62 3.31 -10.08
N ALA A 109 2.87 3.36 -8.75
CA ALA A 109 3.75 4.35 -8.16
C ALA A 109 5.19 4.26 -8.72
N THR A 110 5.72 3.04 -8.85
CA THR A 110 7.04 2.81 -9.43
C THR A 110 7.13 3.28 -10.89
N GLU A 111 6.09 3.04 -11.69
CA GLU A 111 6.00 3.53 -13.06
C GLU A 111 6.03 5.05 -13.15
N GLN A 112 5.40 5.73 -12.17
CA GLN A 112 5.42 7.19 -12.02
C GLN A 112 6.72 7.75 -11.41
N GLY A 113 7.74 6.90 -11.18
CA GLY A 113 9.02 7.29 -10.57
C GLY A 113 8.95 7.51 -9.07
N LEU A 114 7.91 7.01 -8.41
CA LEU A 114 7.72 7.11 -6.96
C LEU A 114 8.15 5.83 -6.24
N GLY A 115 8.64 5.99 -5.02
CA GLY A 115 8.96 4.90 -4.10
C GLY A 115 7.79 4.60 -3.17
N THR A 116 7.66 3.32 -2.81
CA THR A 116 6.66 2.83 -1.85
C THR A 116 7.27 1.81 -0.90
N CYS A 117 6.62 1.58 0.23
CA CYS A 117 6.96 0.48 1.12
C CYS A 117 5.70 -0.10 1.76
N TRP A 118 5.60 -1.42 1.83
CA TRP A 118 4.56 -2.09 2.61
C TRP A 118 4.88 -2.01 4.10
N VAL A 119 3.96 -1.47 4.89
CA VAL A 119 4.06 -1.42 6.35
C VAL A 119 2.84 -2.10 6.93
N CYS A 120 3.02 -3.34 7.45
CA CYS A 120 1.95 -4.12 8.07
C CYS A 120 2.09 -4.20 9.60
N ASN A 121 3.29 -3.97 10.15
CA ASN A 121 3.50 -3.98 11.60
C ASN A 121 3.43 -2.57 12.17
N PHE A 122 2.22 -2.08 12.41
CA PHE A 122 1.91 -0.77 12.98
C PHE A 122 0.77 -0.91 14.02
N ASP A 123 0.47 0.15 14.74
CA ASP A 123 -0.66 0.19 15.68
C ASP A 123 -1.97 0.42 14.91
N ALA A 124 -2.63 -0.69 14.52
CA ALA A 124 -3.87 -0.67 13.76
C ALA A 124 -5.06 -0.10 14.56
N GLU A 125 -5.11 -0.34 15.87
CA GLU A 125 -6.16 0.20 16.74
C GLU A 125 -6.05 1.72 16.87
N LEU A 126 -4.84 2.23 17.07
CA LEU A 126 -4.61 3.67 17.08
C LEU A 126 -4.93 4.29 15.71
N CYS A 127 -4.59 3.61 14.61
CA CYS A 127 -4.94 4.04 13.26
C CYS A 127 -6.45 4.14 13.09
N LYS A 128 -7.19 3.08 13.44
CA LYS A 128 -8.66 3.02 13.41
C LYS A 128 -9.27 4.21 14.16
N LYS A 129 -8.84 4.44 15.38
CA LYS A 129 -9.33 5.54 16.22
C LYS A 129 -9.00 6.92 15.65
N SER A 130 -7.75 7.11 15.18
CA SER A 130 -7.25 8.41 14.73
C SER A 130 -7.87 8.89 13.41
N PHE A 131 -8.28 7.94 12.56
CA PHE A 131 -8.86 8.22 11.23
C PHE A 131 -10.35 7.86 11.13
N GLY A 132 -10.99 7.46 12.23
CA GLY A 132 -12.43 7.17 12.28
C GLY A 132 -12.84 6.03 11.36
N LEU A 133 -12.05 4.95 11.32
CA LEU A 133 -12.40 3.78 10.52
C LEU A 133 -13.65 3.10 11.08
N GLY A 134 -14.49 2.59 10.19
CA GLY A 134 -15.75 1.93 10.56
C GLY A 134 -15.55 0.70 11.46
N GLU A 135 -16.62 0.21 12.07
CA GLU A 135 -16.56 -0.96 12.97
C GLU A 135 -16.00 -2.20 12.23
N ASN A 136 -16.48 -2.44 11.01
CA ASN A 136 -16.05 -3.56 10.15
C ASN A 136 -14.89 -3.23 9.23
N GLU A 137 -14.23 -2.09 9.45
CA GLU A 137 -13.09 -1.66 8.67
C GLU A 137 -11.78 -1.88 9.44
N GLU A 138 -10.86 -2.62 8.83
CA GLU A 138 -9.53 -2.91 9.36
C GLU A 138 -8.47 -2.19 8.52
N ALA A 139 -7.63 -1.36 9.13
CA ALA A 139 -6.42 -0.87 8.49
C ALA A 139 -5.43 -2.03 8.32
N ALA A 140 -5.27 -2.53 7.10
CA ALA A 140 -4.42 -3.69 6.82
C ALA A 140 -2.97 -3.30 6.49
N VAL A 141 -2.78 -2.22 5.74
CA VAL A 141 -1.46 -1.81 5.26
C VAL A 141 -1.35 -0.28 5.25
N LEU A 142 -0.20 0.24 5.68
CA LEU A 142 0.19 1.63 5.45
C LEU A 142 1.22 1.67 4.31
N ILE A 143 0.97 2.51 3.30
CA ILE A 143 1.85 2.67 2.14
C ILE A 143 2.36 4.11 2.08
N PRO A 144 3.57 4.41 2.58
CA PRO A 144 4.22 5.68 2.31
C PRO A 144 4.58 5.78 0.82
N ILE A 145 4.37 6.97 0.25
CA ILE A 145 4.60 7.28 -1.16
C ILE A 145 5.35 8.61 -1.26
N GLY A 146 6.36 8.66 -2.13
CA GLY A 146 7.12 9.88 -2.41
C GLY A 146 8.27 9.62 -3.38
N TYR A 147 8.98 10.66 -3.76
CA TYR A 147 10.21 10.52 -4.54
C TYR A 147 11.29 9.86 -3.70
N PRO A 148 11.94 8.79 -4.19
CA PRO A 148 12.97 8.09 -3.41
C PRO A 148 14.16 9.00 -3.10
N ALA A 149 14.69 8.87 -1.87
CA ALA A 149 15.96 9.47 -1.45
C ALA A 149 16.98 8.39 -1.03
N ASP A 150 16.63 7.11 -1.20
CA ASP A 150 17.52 5.96 -1.05
C ASP A 150 17.67 5.19 -2.37
N ASP A 151 18.71 4.39 -2.47
CA ASP A 151 18.93 3.51 -3.62
C ASP A 151 18.30 2.11 -3.37
N PRO A 152 17.81 1.45 -4.43
CA PRO A 152 17.33 0.09 -4.33
C PRO A 152 18.47 -0.86 -3.94
N LYS A 153 18.26 -1.65 -2.89
CA LYS A 153 19.19 -2.72 -2.51
C LYS A 153 19.03 -3.90 -3.44
N GLU A 154 20.11 -4.70 -3.57
CA GLU A 154 20.07 -5.96 -4.30
C GLU A 154 18.92 -6.85 -3.80
N LYS A 155 18.14 -7.38 -4.73
CA LYS A 155 16.99 -8.24 -4.43
C LYS A 155 17.40 -9.70 -4.47
N LYS A 156 17.42 -10.34 -3.32
CA LYS A 156 17.54 -11.81 -3.27
C LYS A 156 16.16 -12.43 -3.55
N ARG A 157 16.12 -13.37 -4.49
CA ARG A 157 14.93 -14.13 -4.85
C ARG A 157 15.30 -15.59 -4.94
N LYS A 158 14.34 -16.46 -4.65
CA LYS A 158 14.46 -17.90 -4.94
C LYS A 158 14.55 -18.11 -6.44
N ASP A 159 15.21 -19.18 -6.84
CA ASP A 159 15.24 -19.60 -8.23
C ASP A 159 13.88 -20.10 -8.68
N ILE A 160 13.65 -20.13 -10.02
CA ILE A 160 12.32 -20.46 -10.55
C ILE A 160 11.91 -21.89 -10.18
N GLU A 161 12.87 -22.82 -10.10
CA GLU A 161 12.68 -24.23 -9.73
C GLU A 161 12.30 -24.41 -8.26
N GLU A 162 12.56 -23.42 -7.39
CA GLU A 162 12.16 -23.44 -5.97
C GLU A 162 10.70 -23.01 -5.76
N ILE A 163 10.14 -22.29 -6.72
CA ILE A 163 8.79 -21.71 -6.63
C ILE A 163 7.80 -22.28 -7.64
N CYS A 164 8.29 -23.06 -8.61
CA CYS A 164 7.47 -23.70 -9.64
C CYS A 164 7.88 -25.18 -9.76
N LYS A 165 6.90 -26.07 -9.67
CA LYS A 165 7.07 -27.53 -9.82
C LYS A 165 6.21 -28.06 -10.94
#